data_1ddd733f72f33b770aff17bac2b0b2f7
#
_entry.id   1ddd733f72f33b770aff17bac2b0b2f7
#
_cell.length_a   1.000
_cell.length_b   1.000
_cell.length_c   1.000
_cell.angle_alpha   90.00
_cell.angle_beta   90.00
_cell.angle_gamma   90.00
#
_symmetry.space_group_name_H-M   'P 1'
#
loop_
_entity.id
_entity.type
_entity.pdbx_description
1 polymer ?
#
loop_
_entity_poly.entity_id
_entity_poly.type
_entity_poly.pdbx_seq_one_letter_code
_entity_poly.pdbx_strand_id
1 'polypeptide(L)'
;MRVFVAGGSGVVGCQLVAQLVARGHQVTATATSPAKLALLKELGAEGVVMDGLDTASVGEAVAMAQPEVIVNEMTALSEKHAGNPNLRRPERYFAITGRLRSEGTDHLLAAAEATGVSHVVAQSGALFNLTRQGGPVKTEQDPLEVPVGAKEISHLEDVVVKAGGVILRYGTLYGPGTSDDQVRLVRKRMFPLVGDGAGQFSFVHVEDAATATILAIEKKARGVFNIVDDDPAAASDWLPYMAECMGAKPPRRIPAWLARLVAGDMAVAMMTKGYGFSNAKAKAELGWELRYPSWRQGFRHEYA
;
A
#
# COMPACT_ATOMS: atom_id res chain seq x y z
N MET A 1 -5.15 -17.78 -15.34
CA MET A 1 -5.51 -18.21 -13.97
C MET A 1 -6.78 -17.49 -13.55
N ARG A 2 -7.51 -18.08 -12.64
CA ARG A 2 -8.61 -17.39 -11.93
C ARG A 2 -8.02 -16.70 -10.69
N VAL A 3 -8.14 -15.37 -10.65
CA VAL A 3 -7.57 -14.52 -9.59
C VAL A 3 -8.71 -13.82 -8.85
N PHE A 4 -8.75 -13.99 -7.53
CA PHE A 4 -9.67 -13.26 -6.67
C PHE A 4 -8.95 -12.07 -6.03
N VAL A 5 -9.47 -10.85 -6.24
CA VAL A 5 -8.88 -9.61 -5.73
C VAL A 5 -9.78 -8.99 -4.66
N ALA A 6 -9.50 -9.29 -3.40
CA ALA A 6 -10.16 -8.64 -2.27
C ALA A 6 -9.68 -7.18 -2.19
N GLY A 7 -10.60 -6.22 -2.27
CA GLY A 7 -10.28 -4.79 -2.36
C GLY A 7 -10.06 -4.30 -3.80
N GLY A 8 -10.55 -5.03 -4.81
CA GLY A 8 -10.34 -4.72 -6.23
C GLY A 8 -10.87 -3.36 -6.67
N SER A 9 -11.85 -2.78 -5.98
CA SER A 9 -12.35 -1.42 -6.23
C SER A 9 -11.55 -0.31 -5.54
N GLY A 10 -10.45 -0.66 -4.86
CA GLY A 10 -9.49 0.28 -4.27
C GLY A 10 -8.51 0.85 -5.31
N VAL A 11 -7.65 1.77 -4.90
CA VAL A 11 -6.73 2.44 -5.83
C VAL A 11 -5.74 1.46 -6.47
N VAL A 12 -5.02 0.68 -5.67
CA VAL A 12 -4.13 -0.38 -6.19
C VAL A 12 -4.96 -1.46 -6.90
N GLY A 13 -6.10 -1.86 -6.30
CA GLY A 13 -6.99 -2.87 -6.84
C GLY A 13 -7.44 -2.58 -8.27
N CYS A 14 -7.82 -1.34 -8.59
CA CYS A 14 -8.23 -0.97 -9.94
C CYS A 14 -7.09 -1.14 -10.96
N GLN A 15 -5.87 -0.72 -10.61
CA GLN A 15 -4.70 -0.89 -11.47
C GLN A 15 -4.35 -2.38 -11.64
N LEU A 16 -4.41 -3.14 -10.56
CA LEU A 16 -4.14 -4.57 -10.56
C LEU A 16 -5.16 -5.33 -11.42
N VAL A 17 -6.46 -5.06 -11.24
CA VAL A 17 -7.54 -5.68 -12.01
C VAL A 17 -7.38 -5.42 -13.50
N ALA A 18 -7.17 -4.16 -13.90
CA ALA A 18 -7.00 -3.81 -15.31
C ALA A 18 -5.79 -4.53 -15.93
N GLN A 19 -4.65 -4.57 -15.25
CA GLN A 19 -3.45 -5.23 -15.74
C GLN A 19 -3.58 -6.76 -15.78
N LEU A 20 -4.25 -7.39 -14.80
CA LEU A 20 -4.51 -8.83 -14.77
C LEU A 20 -5.41 -9.24 -15.96
N VAL A 21 -6.49 -8.49 -16.20
CA VAL A 21 -7.40 -8.74 -17.34
C VAL A 21 -6.66 -8.58 -18.66
N ALA A 22 -5.85 -7.53 -18.82
CA ALA A 22 -5.04 -7.31 -20.02
C ALA A 22 -4.03 -8.44 -20.29
N ARG A 23 -3.59 -9.16 -19.24
CA ARG A 23 -2.73 -10.36 -19.35
C ARG A 23 -3.51 -11.68 -19.54
N GLY A 24 -4.84 -11.60 -19.71
CA GLY A 24 -5.69 -12.77 -19.97
C GLY A 24 -6.06 -13.60 -18.73
N HIS A 25 -5.92 -13.05 -17.52
CA HIS A 25 -6.42 -13.68 -16.31
C HIS A 25 -7.95 -13.48 -16.19
N GLN A 26 -8.63 -14.46 -15.61
CA GLN A 26 -10.04 -14.32 -15.20
C GLN A 26 -10.06 -13.73 -13.78
N VAL A 27 -10.63 -12.54 -13.65
CA VAL A 27 -10.57 -11.78 -12.39
C VAL A 27 -11.96 -11.67 -11.78
N THR A 28 -12.10 -12.13 -10.54
CA THR A 28 -13.21 -11.78 -9.65
C THR A 28 -12.70 -10.76 -8.64
N ALA A 29 -13.30 -9.59 -8.60
CA ALA A 29 -12.83 -8.47 -7.79
C ALA A 29 -13.91 -7.97 -6.84
N THR A 30 -13.52 -7.59 -5.62
CA THR A 30 -14.50 -7.19 -4.61
C THR A 30 -14.65 -5.68 -4.43
N ALA A 31 -15.84 -5.29 -4.07
CA ALA A 31 -16.21 -3.94 -3.66
C ALA A 31 -17.02 -3.98 -2.37
N THR A 32 -16.97 -2.91 -1.57
CA THR A 32 -17.76 -2.78 -0.33
C THR A 32 -19.21 -2.32 -0.58
N SER A 33 -19.57 -1.99 -1.82
CA SER A 33 -20.92 -1.54 -2.14
C SER A 33 -21.30 -1.85 -3.60
N PRO A 34 -22.59 -2.07 -3.91
CA PRO A 34 -23.05 -2.31 -5.28
C PRO A 34 -22.71 -1.19 -6.25
N ALA A 35 -22.63 0.05 -5.78
CA ALA A 35 -22.32 1.22 -6.62
C ALA A 35 -20.95 1.15 -7.32
N LYS A 36 -20.02 0.35 -6.79
CA LYS A 36 -18.68 0.17 -7.36
C LYS A 36 -18.57 -1.03 -8.31
N LEU A 37 -19.63 -1.85 -8.46
CA LEU A 37 -19.58 -3.02 -9.35
C LEU A 37 -19.48 -2.62 -10.82
N ALA A 38 -20.09 -1.51 -11.22
CA ALA A 38 -19.98 -0.99 -12.59
C ALA A 38 -18.51 -0.71 -12.97
N LEU A 39 -17.75 -0.09 -12.06
CA LEU A 39 -16.31 0.15 -12.25
C LEU A 39 -15.54 -1.15 -12.47
N LEU A 40 -15.78 -2.18 -11.66
CA LEU A 40 -15.09 -3.47 -11.81
C LEU A 40 -15.42 -4.15 -13.14
N LYS A 41 -16.68 -4.03 -13.59
CA LYS A 41 -17.12 -4.54 -14.91
C LYS A 41 -16.45 -3.77 -16.06
N GLU A 42 -16.32 -2.46 -15.96
CA GLU A 42 -15.59 -1.64 -16.94
C GLU A 42 -14.11 -2.03 -17.04
N LEU A 43 -13.49 -2.45 -15.92
CA LEU A 43 -12.13 -2.99 -15.89
C LEU A 43 -12.03 -4.43 -16.43
N GLY A 44 -13.15 -5.06 -16.79
CA GLY A 44 -13.20 -6.40 -17.33
C GLY A 44 -13.27 -7.54 -16.30
N ALA A 45 -13.51 -7.23 -15.03
CA ALA A 45 -13.62 -8.21 -13.95
C ALA A 45 -15.08 -8.54 -13.62
N GLU A 46 -15.28 -9.72 -13.05
CA GLU A 46 -16.52 -10.04 -12.35
C GLU A 46 -16.51 -9.34 -10.97
N GLY A 47 -17.50 -8.49 -10.73
CA GLY A 47 -17.60 -7.71 -9.50
C GLY A 47 -18.47 -8.40 -8.46
N VAL A 48 -17.98 -8.53 -7.22
CA VAL A 48 -18.71 -9.08 -6.08
C VAL A 48 -18.73 -8.10 -4.91
N VAL A 49 -19.89 -7.93 -4.26
CA VAL A 49 -19.95 -7.18 -3.01
C VAL A 49 -19.48 -8.07 -1.87
N MET A 50 -18.50 -7.58 -1.09
CA MET A 50 -17.93 -8.34 0.02
C MET A 50 -17.59 -7.40 1.18
N ASP A 51 -17.96 -7.79 2.39
CA ASP A 51 -17.43 -7.22 3.63
C ASP A 51 -16.27 -8.09 4.12
N GLY A 52 -15.05 -7.57 4.09
CA GLY A 52 -13.84 -8.26 4.54
C GLY A 52 -13.84 -8.58 6.06
N LEU A 53 -14.69 -7.93 6.84
CA LEU A 53 -14.83 -8.18 8.27
C LEU A 53 -15.99 -9.15 8.62
N ASP A 54 -16.68 -9.66 7.61
CA ASP A 54 -17.72 -10.69 7.76
C ASP A 54 -17.22 -12.02 7.17
N THR A 55 -17.02 -13.00 8.03
CA THR A 55 -16.51 -14.34 7.66
C THR A 55 -17.40 -15.03 6.63
N ALA A 56 -18.73 -14.90 6.76
CA ALA A 56 -19.67 -15.53 5.82
C ALA A 56 -19.57 -14.87 4.44
N SER A 57 -19.57 -13.53 4.39
CA SER A 57 -19.42 -12.77 3.16
C SER A 57 -18.12 -13.10 2.42
N VAL A 58 -17.00 -13.23 3.14
CA VAL A 58 -15.71 -13.62 2.55
C VAL A 58 -15.75 -15.06 2.04
N GLY A 59 -16.25 -15.99 2.83
CA GLY A 59 -16.35 -17.41 2.46
C GLY A 59 -17.21 -17.63 1.22
N GLU A 60 -18.38 -17.01 1.15
CA GLU A 60 -19.30 -17.09 0.00
C GLU A 60 -18.67 -16.51 -1.27
N ALA A 61 -18.03 -15.33 -1.18
CA ALA A 61 -17.40 -14.67 -2.32
C ALA A 61 -16.25 -15.49 -2.90
N VAL A 62 -15.40 -16.07 -2.04
CA VAL A 62 -14.27 -16.90 -2.48
C VAL A 62 -14.76 -18.23 -3.04
N ALA A 63 -15.74 -18.89 -2.39
CA ALA A 63 -16.31 -20.15 -2.86
C ALA A 63 -16.97 -20.01 -4.23
N MET A 64 -17.70 -18.91 -4.48
CA MET A 64 -18.31 -18.60 -5.76
C MET A 64 -17.28 -18.35 -6.87
N ALA A 65 -16.21 -17.64 -6.57
CA ALA A 65 -15.15 -17.31 -7.53
C ALA A 65 -14.25 -18.49 -7.89
N GLN A 66 -14.16 -19.52 -7.05
CA GLN A 66 -13.29 -20.70 -7.22
C GLN A 66 -11.88 -20.33 -7.72
N PRO A 67 -11.16 -19.44 -7.03
CA PRO A 67 -9.90 -18.91 -7.52
C PRO A 67 -8.74 -19.91 -7.41
N GLU A 68 -7.69 -19.67 -8.20
CA GLU A 68 -6.39 -20.35 -8.05
C GLU A 68 -5.44 -19.53 -7.16
N VAL A 69 -5.70 -18.20 -7.07
CA VAL A 69 -4.91 -17.24 -6.28
C VAL A 69 -5.85 -16.24 -5.62
N ILE A 70 -5.59 -15.91 -4.37
CA ILE A 70 -6.26 -14.82 -3.64
C ILE A 70 -5.27 -13.68 -3.43
N VAL A 71 -5.69 -12.45 -3.77
CA VAL A 71 -4.93 -11.22 -3.51
C VAL A 71 -5.68 -10.38 -2.49
N ASN A 72 -5.01 -10.03 -1.40
CA ASN A 72 -5.54 -9.17 -0.34
C ASN A 72 -5.01 -7.74 -0.48
N GLU A 73 -5.81 -6.85 -1.08
CA GLU A 73 -5.58 -5.40 -1.18
C GLU A 73 -6.54 -4.60 -0.29
N MET A 74 -7.15 -5.25 0.70
CA MET A 74 -8.15 -4.61 1.55
C MET A 74 -7.54 -3.57 2.48
N THR A 75 -7.97 -2.34 2.34
CA THR A 75 -7.69 -1.22 3.27
C THR A 75 -8.91 -0.32 3.38
N ALA A 76 -8.95 0.49 4.42
CA ALA A 76 -9.99 1.49 4.65
C ALA A 76 -9.38 2.89 4.84
N LEU A 77 -8.44 3.26 3.96
CA LEU A 77 -7.67 4.52 4.04
C LEU A 77 -8.32 5.67 3.26
N SER A 78 -9.40 5.42 2.52
CA SER A 78 -10.11 6.49 1.81
C SER A 78 -10.84 7.42 2.81
N GLU A 79 -10.98 8.69 2.45
CA GLU A 79 -11.69 9.70 3.26
C GLU A 79 -13.09 9.23 3.69
N LYS A 80 -13.79 8.50 2.83
CA LYS A 80 -15.11 7.94 3.13
C LYS A 80 -15.11 6.94 4.29
N HIS A 81 -14.04 6.16 4.47
CA HIS A 81 -13.97 5.09 5.48
C HIS A 81 -13.19 5.50 6.73
N ALA A 82 -12.10 6.23 6.55
CA ALA A 82 -11.23 6.65 7.64
C ALA A 82 -11.43 8.11 8.07
N GLY A 83 -12.18 8.89 7.28
CA GLY A 83 -12.28 10.33 7.45
C GLY A 83 -11.00 11.07 7.06
N ASN A 84 -10.90 12.34 7.43
CA ASN A 84 -9.67 13.10 7.19
C ASN A 84 -8.50 12.52 8.00
N PRO A 85 -7.30 12.39 7.39
CA PRO A 85 -6.12 11.91 8.09
C PRO A 85 -5.84 12.71 9.36
N ASN A 86 -5.95 12.05 10.50
CA ASN A 86 -5.66 12.65 11.81
C ASN A 86 -4.49 11.93 12.48
N LEU A 87 -3.27 12.39 12.16
CA LEU A 87 -2.04 11.81 12.70
C LEU A 87 -1.81 12.09 14.19
N ARG A 88 -2.69 12.89 14.84
CA ARG A 88 -2.71 13.04 16.32
C ARG A 88 -3.42 11.88 17.02
N ARG A 89 -4.31 11.18 16.30
CA ARG A 89 -5.03 9.99 16.78
C ARG A 89 -4.98 8.90 15.71
N PRO A 90 -3.76 8.46 15.34
CA PRO A 90 -3.57 7.53 14.24
C PRO A 90 -4.27 6.19 14.48
N GLU A 91 -4.43 5.76 15.73
CA GLU A 91 -5.13 4.52 16.09
C GLU A 91 -6.57 4.53 15.58
N ARG A 92 -7.26 5.68 15.65
CA ARG A 92 -8.63 5.81 15.13
C ARG A 92 -8.65 5.81 13.61
N TYR A 93 -7.71 6.51 12.97
CA TYR A 93 -7.61 6.58 11.53
C TYR A 93 -7.33 5.21 10.91
N PHE A 94 -6.44 4.43 11.54
CA PHE A 94 -6.06 3.10 11.06
C PHE A 94 -6.92 1.96 11.63
N ALA A 95 -7.91 2.22 12.48
CA ALA A 95 -8.65 1.18 13.20
C ALA A 95 -9.28 0.12 12.29
N ILE A 96 -10.02 0.56 11.25
CA ILE A 96 -10.67 -0.38 10.31
C ILE A 96 -9.62 -1.10 9.45
N THR A 97 -8.59 -0.38 8.98
CA THR A 97 -7.49 -0.99 8.24
C THR A 97 -6.74 -2.02 9.07
N GLY A 98 -6.53 -1.74 10.37
CA GLY A 98 -5.94 -2.70 11.31
C GLY A 98 -6.76 -3.99 11.39
N ARG A 99 -8.09 -3.88 11.56
CA ARG A 99 -8.98 -5.04 11.56
C ARG A 99 -8.98 -5.81 10.23
N LEU A 100 -8.96 -5.11 9.11
CA LEU A 100 -8.86 -5.77 7.80
C LEU A 100 -7.53 -6.51 7.63
N ARG A 101 -6.44 -5.99 8.20
CA ARG A 101 -5.13 -6.66 8.20
C ARG A 101 -5.09 -7.88 9.10
N SER A 102 -5.75 -7.87 10.25
CA SER A 102 -5.83 -9.03 11.14
C SER A 102 -7.02 -9.93 10.80
N GLU A 103 -8.23 -9.55 11.22
CA GLU A 103 -9.45 -10.34 11.06
C GLU A 103 -9.75 -10.67 9.59
N GLY A 104 -9.67 -9.64 8.70
CA GLY A 104 -9.95 -9.83 7.29
C GLY A 104 -8.96 -10.76 6.59
N THR A 105 -7.68 -10.75 7.00
CA THR A 105 -6.69 -11.70 6.49
C THR A 105 -6.98 -13.12 6.98
N ASP A 106 -7.34 -13.28 8.26
CA ASP A 106 -7.73 -14.60 8.82
C ASP A 106 -8.94 -15.17 8.08
N HIS A 107 -9.95 -14.35 7.75
CA HIS A 107 -11.12 -14.77 6.98
C HIS A 107 -10.74 -15.22 5.56
N LEU A 108 -9.85 -14.50 4.88
CA LEU A 108 -9.38 -14.89 3.54
C LEU A 108 -8.55 -16.18 3.58
N LEU A 109 -7.70 -16.37 4.58
CA LEU A 109 -6.93 -17.60 4.73
C LEU A 109 -7.82 -18.81 5.05
N ALA A 110 -8.84 -18.64 5.90
CA ALA A 110 -9.83 -19.69 6.17
C ALA A 110 -10.62 -20.05 4.90
N ALA A 111 -11.02 -19.05 4.11
CA ALA A 111 -11.71 -19.28 2.83
C ALA A 111 -10.77 -19.95 1.80
N ALA A 112 -9.49 -19.59 1.77
CA ALA A 112 -8.48 -20.24 0.94
C ALA A 112 -8.32 -21.73 1.29
N GLU A 113 -8.20 -22.04 2.58
CA GLU A 113 -8.13 -23.42 3.06
C GLU A 113 -9.38 -24.22 2.68
N ALA A 114 -10.56 -23.68 2.93
CA ALA A 114 -11.84 -24.33 2.61
C ALA A 114 -12.04 -24.63 1.11
N THR A 115 -11.43 -23.81 0.24
CA THR A 115 -11.53 -23.94 -1.23
C THR A 115 -10.29 -24.56 -1.88
N GLY A 116 -9.27 -24.94 -1.09
CA GLY A 116 -8.03 -25.56 -1.60
C GLY A 116 -7.09 -24.59 -2.29
N VAL A 117 -7.24 -23.27 -2.09
CA VAL A 117 -6.32 -22.25 -2.65
C VAL A 117 -5.06 -22.23 -1.81
N SER A 118 -3.92 -22.50 -2.46
CA SER A 118 -2.61 -22.59 -1.81
C SER A 118 -1.73 -21.35 -1.99
N HIS A 119 -2.17 -20.35 -2.77
CA HIS A 119 -1.39 -19.16 -3.03
C HIS A 119 -2.16 -17.89 -2.67
N VAL A 120 -1.65 -17.18 -1.65
CA VAL A 120 -2.20 -15.92 -1.16
C VAL A 120 -1.14 -14.84 -1.26
N VAL A 121 -1.49 -13.73 -1.88
CA VAL A 121 -0.67 -12.52 -2.00
C VAL A 121 -1.31 -11.45 -1.12
N ALA A 122 -0.57 -10.82 -0.22
CA ALA A 122 -1.14 -9.80 0.63
C ALA A 122 -0.29 -8.52 0.65
N GLN A 123 -1.00 -7.39 0.54
CA GLN A 123 -0.43 -6.07 0.72
C GLN A 123 -0.05 -5.84 2.19
N SER A 124 1.15 -5.36 2.41
CA SER A 124 1.62 -4.75 3.66
C SER A 124 2.21 -3.37 3.37
N GLY A 125 2.82 -2.71 4.33
CA GLY A 125 3.33 -1.35 4.16
C GLY A 125 4.80 -1.21 4.50
N ALA A 126 5.55 -0.57 3.58
CA ALA A 126 6.91 -0.08 3.77
C ALA A 126 6.93 1.46 3.71
N LEU A 127 6.06 2.11 4.49
CA LEU A 127 5.93 3.57 4.44
C LEU A 127 7.15 4.26 5.04
N PHE A 128 7.64 3.75 6.15
CA PHE A 128 8.87 4.17 6.83
C PHE A 128 9.20 3.16 7.94
N ASN A 129 10.47 3.06 8.28
CA ASN A 129 10.95 2.20 9.35
C ASN A 129 11.74 3.04 10.36
N LEU A 130 11.48 2.86 11.65
CA LEU A 130 12.16 3.57 12.72
C LEU A 130 13.32 2.77 13.33
N THR A 131 13.48 1.49 12.97
CA THR A 131 14.53 0.65 13.53
C THR A 131 15.92 1.18 13.21
N ARG A 132 16.79 1.19 14.22
CA ARG A 132 18.20 1.52 14.05
C ARG A 132 19.07 0.29 13.72
N GLN A 133 18.50 -0.90 13.79
CA GLN A 133 19.21 -2.13 13.43
C GLN A 133 19.37 -2.20 11.91
N GLY A 134 20.49 -2.75 11.44
CA GLY A 134 20.83 -2.86 10.03
C GLY A 134 21.39 -1.58 9.40
N GLY A 135 21.42 -1.54 8.08
CA GLY A 135 21.96 -0.43 7.29
C GLY A 135 21.05 0.80 7.21
N PRO A 136 21.50 1.87 6.55
CA PRO A 136 20.71 3.09 6.35
C PRO A 136 19.54 2.88 5.39
N VAL A 137 19.60 1.88 4.52
CA VAL A 137 18.49 1.41 3.67
C VAL A 137 18.11 0.02 4.15
N LYS A 138 16.83 -0.19 4.47
CA LYS A 138 16.31 -1.40 5.09
C LYS A 138 15.98 -2.47 4.04
N THR A 139 16.28 -3.71 4.37
CA THR A 139 15.93 -4.89 3.60
C THR A 139 14.78 -5.65 4.25
N GLU A 140 14.33 -6.72 3.63
CA GLU A 140 13.31 -7.60 4.19
C GLU A 140 13.77 -8.38 5.44
N GLN A 141 15.09 -8.42 5.68
CA GLN A 141 15.69 -9.08 6.86
C GLN A 141 15.74 -8.16 8.09
N ASP A 142 15.61 -6.85 7.89
CA ASP A 142 15.62 -5.88 8.99
C ASP A 142 14.26 -5.87 9.70
N PRO A 143 14.25 -5.72 11.05
CA PRO A 143 13.00 -5.58 11.80
C PRO A 143 12.18 -4.39 11.28
N LEU A 144 10.87 -4.58 11.18
CA LEU A 144 9.94 -3.53 10.81
C LEU A 144 9.40 -2.85 12.08
N GLU A 145 9.88 -1.65 12.37
CA GLU A 145 9.37 -0.82 13.46
C GLU A 145 8.48 0.29 12.89
N VAL A 146 7.18 0.15 13.09
CA VAL A 146 6.19 1.15 12.69
C VAL A 146 5.49 1.70 13.94
N PRO A 147 5.17 3.00 14.01
CA PRO A 147 4.63 3.62 15.23
C PRO A 147 3.18 3.24 15.51
N VAL A 148 2.44 2.78 14.50
CA VAL A 148 1.01 2.42 14.61
C VAL A 148 0.70 1.22 13.73
N GLY A 149 -0.15 0.33 14.22
CA GLY A 149 -0.57 -0.87 13.49
C GLY A 149 0.49 -1.98 13.45
N ALA A 150 1.52 -1.90 14.30
CA ALA A 150 2.61 -2.88 14.33
C ALA A 150 2.11 -4.31 14.57
N LYS A 151 1.15 -4.48 15.48
CA LYS A 151 0.58 -5.80 15.80
C LYS A 151 -0.21 -6.39 14.63
N GLU A 152 -1.03 -5.56 14.00
CA GLU A 152 -1.87 -5.96 12.89
C GLU A 152 -1.04 -6.24 11.63
N ILE A 153 0.02 -5.46 11.40
CA ILE A 153 0.99 -5.69 10.33
C ILE A 153 1.76 -6.99 10.58
N SER A 154 2.31 -7.18 11.78
CA SER A 154 3.03 -8.41 12.13
C SER A 154 2.12 -9.63 12.01
N HIS A 155 0.87 -9.56 12.50
CA HIS A 155 -0.08 -10.65 12.38
C HIS A 155 -0.32 -11.03 10.92
N LEU A 156 -0.67 -10.04 10.07
CA LEU A 156 -0.88 -10.26 8.64
C LEU A 156 0.34 -10.92 7.98
N GLU A 157 1.54 -10.39 8.21
CA GLU A 157 2.76 -10.94 7.62
C GLU A 157 3.05 -12.36 8.10
N ASP A 158 2.93 -12.60 9.40
CA ASP A 158 3.21 -13.90 10.01
C ASP A 158 2.24 -14.99 9.51
N VAL A 159 0.94 -14.73 9.48
CA VAL A 159 -0.05 -15.75 9.09
C VAL A 159 0.00 -16.06 7.59
N VAL A 160 0.23 -15.05 6.74
CA VAL A 160 0.35 -15.24 5.29
C VAL A 160 1.63 -15.99 4.94
N VAL A 161 2.77 -15.61 5.52
CA VAL A 161 4.05 -16.31 5.30
C VAL A 161 3.98 -17.74 5.81
N LYS A 162 3.38 -17.98 6.98
CA LYS A 162 3.16 -19.33 7.54
C LYS A 162 2.28 -20.20 6.64
N ALA A 163 1.30 -19.62 5.98
CA ALA A 163 0.46 -20.30 4.99
C ALA A 163 1.18 -20.53 3.64
N GLY A 164 2.45 -20.14 3.49
CA GLY A 164 3.22 -20.26 2.25
C GLY A 164 2.90 -19.20 1.20
N GLY A 165 2.23 -18.12 1.59
CA GLY A 165 1.92 -16.97 0.74
C GLY A 165 3.06 -15.97 0.63
N VAL A 166 2.77 -14.81 0.03
CA VAL A 166 3.71 -13.72 -0.19
C VAL A 166 3.18 -12.40 0.35
N ILE A 167 4.05 -11.64 0.97
CA ILE A 167 3.82 -10.28 1.45
C ILE A 167 4.52 -9.29 0.54
N LEU A 168 3.76 -8.28 0.11
CA LEU A 168 4.26 -7.15 -0.65
C LEU A 168 4.16 -5.88 0.22
N ARG A 169 5.30 -5.43 0.73
CA ARG A 169 5.42 -4.19 1.51
C ARG A 169 5.50 -3.01 0.55
N TYR A 170 4.37 -2.39 0.25
CA TYR A 170 4.35 -1.20 -0.60
C TYR A 170 4.89 0.02 0.11
N GLY A 171 5.75 0.77 -0.57
CA GLY A 171 6.18 2.09 -0.16
C GLY A 171 5.05 3.12 -0.15
N THR A 172 5.41 4.39 -0.04
CA THR A 172 4.45 5.49 -0.17
C THR A 172 3.94 5.53 -1.61
N LEU A 173 2.68 5.13 -1.78
CA LEU A 173 2.04 5.08 -3.08
C LEU A 173 1.82 6.49 -3.63
N TYR A 174 2.11 6.68 -4.92
CA TYR A 174 1.75 7.88 -5.67
C TYR A 174 1.20 7.49 -7.05
N GLY A 175 0.65 8.47 -7.77
CA GLY A 175 -0.04 8.26 -9.04
C GLY A 175 -1.55 8.40 -8.89
N PRO A 176 -2.34 8.06 -9.93
CA PRO A 176 -3.77 8.34 -9.98
C PRO A 176 -4.55 7.79 -8.78
N GLY A 177 -5.28 8.67 -8.09
CA GLY A 177 -6.16 8.32 -6.97
C GLY A 177 -5.48 8.02 -5.64
N THR A 178 -4.15 8.11 -5.54
CA THR A 178 -3.41 7.76 -4.31
C THR A 178 -3.15 8.93 -3.38
N SER A 179 -2.87 10.10 -3.93
CA SER A 179 -2.29 11.24 -3.21
C SER A 179 -3.05 12.56 -3.38
N ASP A 180 -4.32 12.53 -3.78
CA ASP A 180 -5.13 13.72 -4.07
C ASP A 180 -5.16 14.72 -2.91
N ASP A 181 -5.31 14.23 -1.67
CA ASP A 181 -5.30 15.07 -0.48
C ASP A 181 -3.93 15.69 -0.23
N GLN A 182 -2.86 14.94 -0.41
CA GLN A 182 -1.48 15.44 -0.27
C GLN A 182 -1.20 16.50 -1.33
N VAL A 183 -1.55 16.25 -2.58
CA VAL A 183 -1.48 17.20 -3.69
C VAL A 183 -2.21 18.50 -3.35
N ARG A 184 -3.44 18.39 -2.87
CA ARG A 184 -4.26 19.54 -2.43
C ARG A 184 -3.58 20.35 -1.32
N LEU A 185 -3.01 19.66 -0.31
CA LEU A 185 -2.32 20.32 0.80
C LEU A 185 -1.01 20.98 0.36
N VAL A 186 -0.24 20.34 -0.53
CA VAL A 186 0.99 20.91 -1.09
C VAL A 186 0.68 22.17 -1.92
N ARG A 187 -0.30 22.11 -2.83
CA ARG A 187 -0.73 23.27 -3.62
C ARG A 187 -1.18 24.45 -2.76
N LYS A 188 -1.86 24.17 -1.65
CA LYS A 188 -2.29 25.18 -0.66
C LYS A 188 -1.19 25.60 0.31
N ARG A 189 0.01 25.03 0.21
CA ARG A 189 1.13 25.27 1.13
C ARG A 189 0.79 24.93 2.59
N MET A 190 -0.11 23.92 2.77
CA MET A 190 -0.57 23.44 4.07
C MET A 190 0.11 22.12 4.48
N PHE A 191 1.03 21.60 3.68
CA PHE A 191 1.87 20.45 4.00
C PHE A 191 3.29 20.97 4.31
N PRO A 192 3.62 21.22 5.59
CA PRO A 192 4.90 21.82 5.96
C PRO A 192 6.02 20.78 6.03
N LEU A 193 7.24 21.22 5.79
CA LEU A 193 8.45 20.48 6.14
C LEU A 193 8.72 20.61 7.64
N VAL A 194 8.84 19.50 8.35
CA VAL A 194 9.00 19.48 9.81
C VAL A 194 10.47 19.30 10.19
N GLY A 195 10.98 20.16 11.04
CA GLY A 195 12.36 20.12 11.53
C GLY A 195 13.37 20.24 10.40
N ASP A 196 14.33 19.32 10.34
CA ASP A 196 15.32 19.22 9.28
C ASP A 196 14.80 18.48 8.04
N GLY A 197 13.72 17.70 8.20
CA GLY A 197 13.16 16.89 7.12
C GLY A 197 14.03 15.68 6.74
N ALA A 198 14.85 15.18 7.67
CA ALA A 198 15.80 14.09 7.42
C ALA A 198 15.15 12.70 7.31
N GLY A 199 13.87 12.55 7.68
CA GLY A 199 13.16 11.29 7.58
C GLY A 199 13.08 10.80 6.12
N GLN A 200 13.52 9.56 5.88
CA GLN A 200 13.56 8.95 4.56
C GLN A 200 12.21 8.32 4.22
N PHE A 201 11.77 8.52 3.00
CA PHE A 201 10.60 7.90 2.39
C PHE A 201 11.04 7.03 1.23
N SER A 202 10.38 5.90 1.06
CA SER A 202 10.46 5.11 -0.16
C SER A 202 9.11 5.18 -0.86
N PHE A 203 9.15 5.48 -2.13
CA PHE A 203 7.95 5.65 -2.95
C PHE A 203 7.75 4.44 -3.87
N VAL A 204 6.55 4.29 -4.40
CA VAL A 204 6.26 3.41 -5.52
C VAL A 204 5.06 3.95 -6.30
N HIS A 205 5.15 3.96 -7.62
CA HIS A 205 4.01 4.29 -8.45
C HIS A 205 2.96 3.18 -8.39
N VAL A 206 1.68 3.54 -8.39
CA VAL A 206 0.59 2.56 -8.25
C VAL A 206 0.58 1.51 -9.37
N GLU A 207 0.98 1.89 -10.59
CA GLU A 207 1.11 0.94 -11.70
C GLU A 207 2.25 -0.07 -11.48
N ASP A 208 3.39 0.39 -10.93
CA ASP A 208 4.53 -0.47 -10.63
C ASP A 208 4.23 -1.41 -9.47
N ALA A 209 3.48 -0.95 -8.45
CA ALA A 209 2.99 -1.81 -7.37
C ALA A 209 2.08 -2.93 -7.91
N ALA A 210 1.15 -2.61 -8.82
CA ALA A 210 0.30 -3.59 -9.47
C ALA A 210 1.12 -4.59 -10.31
N THR A 211 2.13 -4.11 -11.05
CA THR A 211 3.02 -4.98 -11.84
C THR A 211 3.81 -5.95 -10.94
N ALA A 212 4.36 -5.46 -9.81
CA ALA A 212 5.04 -6.33 -8.85
C ALA A 212 4.11 -7.41 -8.29
N THR A 213 2.86 -7.05 -8.00
CA THR A 213 1.83 -8.00 -7.52
C THR A 213 1.55 -9.08 -8.55
N ILE A 214 1.41 -8.73 -9.82
CA ILE A 214 1.19 -9.69 -10.90
C ILE A 214 2.38 -10.65 -11.02
N LEU A 215 3.61 -10.13 -10.99
CA LEU A 215 4.80 -10.97 -11.03
C LEU A 215 4.87 -11.92 -9.84
N ALA A 216 4.49 -11.47 -8.64
CA ALA A 216 4.40 -12.34 -7.47
C ALA A 216 3.37 -13.46 -7.64
N ILE A 217 2.22 -13.17 -8.29
CA ILE A 217 1.19 -14.15 -8.63
C ILE A 217 1.73 -15.17 -9.65
N GLU A 218 2.23 -14.68 -10.79
CA GLU A 218 2.65 -15.52 -11.92
C GLU A 218 3.83 -16.44 -11.57
N LYS A 219 4.76 -15.95 -10.73
CA LYS A 219 5.91 -16.70 -10.24
C LYS A 219 5.63 -17.55 -9.01
N LYS A 220 4.43 -17.49 -8.45
CA LYS A 220 4.07 -18.13 -7.19
C LYS A 220 5.09 -17.82 -6.09
N ALA A 221 5.46 -16.53 -5.98
CA ALA A 221 6.46 -16.05 -5.03
C ALA A 221 6.07 -16.35 -3.58
N ARG A 222 7.06 -16.41 -2.68
CA ARG A 222 6.84 -16.67 -1.25
C ARG A 222 7.69 -15.75 -0.41
N GLY A 223 7.25 -15.52 0.83
CA GLY A 223 7.95 -14.69 1.79
C GLY A 223 7.64 -13.20 1.62
N VAL A 224 8.57 -12.32 1.96
CA VAL A 224 8.35 -10.86 2.04
C VAL A 224 9.18 -10.16 0.97
N PHE A 225 8.60 -9.14 0.32
CA PHE A 225 9.26 -8.28 -0.66
C PHE A 225 8.94 -6.81 -0.38
N ASN A 226 9.97 -5.96 -0.38
CA ASN A 226 9.77 -4.51 -0.39
C ASN A 226 9.51 -4.04 -1.84
N ILE A 227 8.39 -3.41 -2.04
CA ILE A 227 7.96 -2.89 -3.35
C ILE A 227 8.03 -1.36 -3.30
N VAL A 228 9.20 -0.86 -3.65
CA VAL A 228 9.58 0.56 -3.61
C VAL A 228 10.41 0.90 -4.83
N ASP A 229 10.52 2.19 -5.17
CA ASP A 229 11.41 2.66 -6.23
C ASP A 229 12.90 2.61 -5.81
N ASP A 230 13.80 3.02 -6.71
CA ASP A 230 15.25 2.95 -6.51
C ASP A 230 15.82 4.11 -5.68
N ASP A 231 15.00 5.10 -5.32
CA ASP A 231 15.44 6.41 -4.84
C ASP A 231 14.79 6.79 -3.50
N PRO A 232 15.17 6.13 -2.37
CA PRO A 232 14.73 6.58 -1.06
C PRO A 232 15.15 8.03 -0.81
N ALA A 233 14.24 8.88 -0.36
CA ALA A 233 14.47 10.31 -0.27
C ALA A 233 14.07 10.92 1.07
N ALA A 234 14.87 11.89 1.52
CA ALA A 234 14.52 12.71 2.68
C ALA A 234 13.30 13.59 2.37
N ALA A 235 12.51 13.87 3.40
CA ALA A 235 11.37 14.78 3.27
C ALA A 235 11.80 16.17 2.79
N SER A 236 13.02 16.60 3.13
CA SER A 236 13.63 17.83 2.65
C SER A 236 13.90 17.87 1.14
N ASP A 237 13.93 16.73 0.48
CA ASP A 237 14.21 16.62 -0.94
C ASP A 237 12.92 16.44 -1.75
N TRP A 238 12.09 15.43 -1.40
CA TRP A 238 10.92 15.10 -2.20
C TRP A 238 9.79 16.14 -2.08
N LEU A 239 9.59 16.73 -0.90
CA LEU A 239 8.45 17.63 -0.70
C LEU A 239 8.60 18.98 -1.45
N PRO A 240 9.78 19.65 -1.44
CA PRO A 240 9.99 20.82 -2.30
C PRO A 240 9.90 20.48 -3.79
N TYR A 241 10.44 19.34 -4.22
CA TYR A 241 10.37 18.89 -5.61
C TYR A 241 8.94 18.62 -6.07
N MET A 242 8.14 17.97 -5.23
CA MET A 242 6.71 17.76 -5.50
C MET A 242 5.99 19.11 -5.70
N ALA A 243 6.28 20.09 -4.84
CA ALA A 243 5.72 21.44 -4.99
C ALA A 243 6.17 22.11 -6.30
N GLU A 244 7.44 21.94 -6.68
CA GLU A 244 7.99 22.45 -7.95
C GLU A 244 7.28 21.84 -9.16
N CYS A 245 7.10 20.52 -9.21
CA CYS A 245 6.36 19.83 -10.28
C CYS A 245 4.94 20.39 -10.46
N MET A 246 4.30 20.81 -9.38
CA MET A 246 2.94 21.40 -9.40
C MET A 246 2.90 22.90 -9.70
N GLY A 247 4.05 23.57 -9.91
CA GLY A 247 4.12 25.03 -9.96
C GLY A 247 3.71 25.71 -8.65
N ALA A 248 3.75 24.99 -7.53
CA ALA A 248 3.36 25.49 -6.22
C ALA A 248 4.54 26.14 -5.49
N LYS A 249 4.23 27.02 -4.52
CA LYS A 249 5.27 27.63 -3.68
C LYS A 249 5.94 26.56 -2.79
N PRO A 250 7.25 26.66 -2.51
CA PRO A 250 7.94 25.74 -1.62
C PRO A 250 7.25 25.58 -0.27
N PRO A 251 7.32 24.40 0.35
CA PRO A 251 6.71 24.14 1.66
C PRO A 251 7.23 25.09 2.73
N ARG A 252 6.40 25.42 3.70
CA ARG A 252 6.86 26.16 4.89
C ARG A 252 7.63 25.19 5.80
N ARG A 253 8.72 25.65 6.39
CA ARG A 253 9.43 24.87 7.41
C ARG A 253 8.88 25.24 8.79
N ILE A 254 8.55 24.24 9.59
CA ILE A 254 8.09 24.42 10.98
C ILE A 254 8.96 23.61 11.96
N PRO A 255 9.22 24.14 13.17
CA PRO A 255 9.95 23.39 14.19
C PRO A 255 9.20 22.11 14.59
N ALA A 256 9.95 21.05 14.93
CA ALA A 256 9.38 19.76 15.32
C ALA A 256 8.43 19.86 16.54
N TRP A 257 8.74 20.74 17.52
CA TRP A 257 7.86 20.94 18.69
C TRP A 257 6.50 21.50 18.31
N LEU A 258 6.45 22.43 17.34
CA LEU A 258 5.17 22.98 16.84
C LEU A 258 4.40 21.95 16.03
N ALA A 259 5.07 21.19 15.16
CA ALA A 259 4.47 20.10 14.42
C ALA A 259 3.86 19.05 15.36
N ARG A 260 4.54 18.73 16.47
CA ARG A 260 4.02 17.79 17.49
C ARG A 260 2.70 18.25 18.09
N LEU A 261 2.56 19.54 18.36
CA LEU A 261 1.32 20.11 18.91
C LEU A 261 0.16 20.07 17.90
N VAL A 262 0.45 20.25 16.60
CA VAL A 262 -0.56 20.37 15.55
C VAL A 262 -0.89 19.01 14.92
N ALA A 263 0.12 18.19 14.61
CA ALA A 263 -0.01 16.97 13.84
C ALA A 263 0.36 15.68 14.61
N GLY A 264 0.93 15.80 15.83
CA GLY A 264 1.27 14.66 16.70
C GLY A 264 2.67 14.08 16.46
N ASP A 265 3.04 13.12 17.31
CA ASP A 265 4.37 12.50 17.31
C ASP A 265 4.66 11.69 16.05
N MET A 266 3.65 11.03 15.50
CA MET A 266 3.78 10.24 14.27
C MET A 266 4.25 11.10 13.08
N ALA A 267 3.63 12.26 12.87
CA ALA A 267 4.01 13.17 11.80
C ALA A 267 5.45 13.67 11.94
N VAL A 268 5.87 13.96 13.18
CA VAL A 268 7.25 14.36 13.45
C VAL A 268 8.22 13.22 13.19
N ALA A 269 7.91 12.00 13.65
CA ALA A 269 8.76 10.82 13.44
C ALA A 269 8.95 10.50 11.97
N MET A 270 7.87 10.50 11.18
CA MET A 270 7.92 10.29 9.72
C MET A 270 8.84 11.30 9.04
N MET A 271 8.71 12.57 9.39
CA MET A 271 9.45 13.65 8.74
C MET A 271 10.92 13.76 9.16
N THR A 272 11.31 13.19 10.31
CA THR A 272 12.65 13.44 10.90
C THR A 272 13.47 12.19 11.18
N LYS A 273 12.89 10.96 11.17
CA LYS A 273 13.58 9.76 11.71
C LYS A 273 13.48 8.52 10.84
N GLY A 274 12.61 8.47 9.85
CA GLY A 274 12.39 7.27 9.05
C GLY A 274 13.62 6.85 8.24
N TYR A 275 13.74 5.54 7.99
CA TYR A 275 14.69 4.96 7.04
C TYR A 275 13.95 4.47 5.80
N GLY A 276 14.62 4.54 4.64
CA GLY A 276 14.11 4.01 3.38
C GLY A 276 14.30 2.50 3.25
N PHE A 277 13.78 1.92 2.18
CA PHE A 277 13.81 0.48 1.90
C PHE A 277 14.50 0.17 0.58
N SER A 278 15.06 -1.03 0.48
CA SER A 278 15.65 -1.60 -0.73
C SER A 278 14.64 -2.48 -1.45
N ASN A 279 14.59 -2.40 -2.77
CA ASN A 279 13.81 -3.25 -3.66
C ASN A 279 14.66 -4.35 -4.34
N ALA A 280 15.93 -4.49 -3.96
CA ALA A 280 16.87 -5.38 -4.63
C ALA A 280 16.39 -6.83 -4.72
N LYS A 281 15.73 -7.34 -3.67
CA LYS A 281 15.12 -8.67 -3.65
C LYS A 281 14.00 -8.79 -4.67
N ALA A 282 13.07 -7.82 -4.73
CA ALA A 282 11.96 -7.84 -5.70
C ALA A 282 12.49 -7.84 -7.14
N LYS A 283 13.49 -7.03 -7.46
CA LYS A 283 14.14 -7.04 -8.78
C LYS A 283 14.78 -8.38 -9.10
N ALA A 284 15.56 -8.94 -8.18
CA ALA A 284 16.29 -10.18 -8.40
C ALA A 284 15.37 -11.40 -8.53
N GLU A 285 14.40 -11.57 -7.64
CA GLU A 285 13.58 -12.79 -7.56
C GLU A 285 12.31 -12.70 -8.41
N LEU A 286 11.65 -11.52 -8.47
CA LEU A 286 10.47 -11.32 -9.31
C LEU A 286 10.82 -10.91 -10.75
N GLY A 287 12.06 -10.50 -11.03
CA GLY A 287 12.41 -9.87 -12.31
C GLY A 287 11.61 -8.60 -12.53
N TRP A 288 11.34 -7.88 -11.46
CA TRP A 288 10.52 -6.68 -11.50
C TRP A 288 11.30 -5.49 -12.06
N GLU A 289 10.76 -4.90 -13.09
CA GLU A 289 11.27 -3.67 -13.71
C GLU A 289 10.29 -2.54 -13.45
N LEU A 290 10.81 -1.41 -12.97
CA LEU A 290 10.00 -0.23 -12.68
C LEU A 290 9.80 0.60 -13.95
N ARG A 291 8.58 1.01 -14.20
CA ARG A 291 8.26 2.04 -15.17
C ARG A 291 8.73 3.42 -14.69
N TYR A 292 8.64 3.63 -13.38
CA TYR A 292 9.07 4.84 -12.69
C TYR A 292 10.15 4.50 -11.65
N PRO A 293 11.43 4.33 -12.08
CA PRO A 293 12.50 3.92 -11.17
C PRO A 293 12.86 4.96 -10.11
N SER A 294 12.40 6.22 -10.24
CA SER A 294 12.53 7.25 -9.22
C SER A 294 11.25 8.06 -9.13
N TRP A 295 10.84 8.38 -7.90
CA TRP A 295 9.75 9.31 -7.62
C TRP A 295 9.91 10.65 -8.35
N ARG A 296 11.15 11.07 -8.67
CA ARG A 296 11.39 12.30 -9.44
C ARG A 296 10.76 12.24 -10.83
N GLN A 297 10.93 11.13 -11.51
CA GLN A 297 10.32 10.91 -12.82
C GLN A 297 8.81 10.81 -12.70
N GLY A 298 8.35 10.04 -11.72
CA GLY A 298 6.93 9.84 -11.48
C GLY A 298 6.20 11.13 -11.09
N PHE A 299 6.74 11.92 -10.16
CA PHE A 299 6.13 13.20 -9.77
C PHE A 299 6.07 14.20 -10.93
N ARG A 300 7.11 14.24 -11.78
CA ARG A 300 7.08 15.06 -12.99
C ARG A 300 5.99 14.58 -13.95
N HIS A 301 5.82 13.28 -14.10
CA HIS A 301 4.77 12.72 -14.96
C HIS A 301 3.37 13.02 -14.45
N GLU A 302 3.15 12.86 -13.13
CA GLU A 302 1.83 12.94 -12.53
C GLU A 302 1.35 14.36 -12.20
N TYR A 303 2.29 15.27 -11.92
CA TYR A 303 1.96 16.56 -11.31
C TYR A 303 2.38 17.79 -12.12
N ALA A 304 3.18 17.64 -13.19
CA ALA A 304 3.60 18.73 -14.04
C ALA A 304 2.51 19.28 -14.97
#